data_031ce27e73f1f6f16c427a01e1d80433
#
_entry.id   031ce27e73f1f6f16c427a01e1d80433
#
_cell.length_a   1.000
_cell.length_b   1.000
_cell.length_c   1.000
_cell.angle_alpha   90.00
_cell.angle_beta   90.00
_cell.angle_gamma   90.00
#
_symmetry.space_group_name_H-M   'P 1'
#
loop_
_entity.id
_entity.type
_entity.pdbx_description
1 polymer ?
#
loop_
_entity_poly.entity_id
_entity_poly.type
_entity_poly.pdbx_seq_one_letter_code
_entity_poly.pdbx_strand_id
1 'polypeptide(L)'
;MEELFKIYLKLREQDKKLLKFIPINNRIILSKINTNSNADSELKYAWINRSLAQVSKDKTSAILGLLDSDSEEQKIARRMTLKYRKGKNFPVPFEINNEDDLDKFLNIIDNNYITIKQNYPNYSNDEFLTLKKYNFKNKKIIIANSENSNKIIGSNESLQKVYEKDTIWIKLNIELFFNFFLKKNNIQMTNESFESIVFTMVKLVKSILIPSEFYKGNIDNLRKKIKESLSNNILPVLKFNDSISGYGVHYPKKINGEYNIEEIESVLEDDICFKNYLTSVFDQKENDNKFNNIVEKIEDNGIIIQKYIDGNDYAIGFFKPNQLYSQFFSLGLLDLDISEVLTNGTSHYGDILHYENDFLKSILKNTIFEKQEELFYFSIEILIYLICINEGIIKDPNEFINVEMEDFGIQFMINNKTGDLGLIEINARTPSHNFNHFNLLSIYGEEFWNSNLLASKKILCKSVKIVDIDEFNKMTTNEETENKLIEFFANKIKSFSDRFNLVSFQIIKNGFYIYYYYFFEVCNLMEETIRKFEIYMKDSILEIKNLK
;
A
#
# COMPACT_ATOMS: atom_id res chain seq x y z
N MET A 1 -25.80 -9.14 -19.50
CA MET A 1 -24.84 -9.00 -18.38
C MET A 1 -23.71 -10.03 -18.45
N GLU A 2 -24.04 -11.32 -18.39
CA GLU A 2 -23.06 -12.42 -18.40
C GLU A 2 -22.09 -12.38 -19.61
N GLU A 3 -22.56 -12.01 -20.78
CA GLU A 3 -21.71 -11.92 -21.98
C GLU A 3 -20.69 -10.77 -21.92
N LEU A 4 -21.07 -9.59 -21.41
CA LEU A 4 -20.13 -8.47 -21.22
C LEU A 4 -19.03 -8.85 -20.21
N PHE A 5 -19.41 -9.47 -19.12
CA PHE A 5 -18.43 -9.90 -18.12
C PHE A 5 -17.49 -11.00 -18.65
N LYS A 6 -17.98 -11.92 -19.44
CA LYS A 6 -17.12 -12.90 -20.14
C LYS A 6 -16.10 -12.20 -21.05
N ILE A 7 -16.54 -11.17 -21.75
CA ILE A 7 -15.62 -10.37 -22.60
C ILE A 7 -14.62 -9.61 -21.73
N TYR A 8 -15.06 -8.95 -20.67
CA TYR A 8 -14.18 -8.23 -19.72
C TYR A 8 -13.13 -9.17 -19.14
N LEU A 9 -13.53 -10.34 -18.66
CA LEU A 9 -12.60 -11.36 -18.14
C LEU A 9 -11.60 -11.81 -19.18
N LYS A 10 -12.05 -12.08 -20.41
CA LYS A 10 -11.15 -12.48 -21.48
C LYS A 10 -10.11 -11.39 -21.78
N LEU A 11 -10.52 -10.13 -21.82
CA LEU A 11 -9.63 -8.99 -22.02
C LEU A 11 -8.65 -8.85 -20.85
N ARG A 12 -9.13 -8.98 -19.62
CA ARG A 12 -8.30 -8.94 -18.42
C ARG A 12 -7.25 -10.05 -18.40
N GLU A 13 -7.63 -11.27 -18.79
CA GLU A 13 -6.67 -12.39 -18.91
C GLU A 13 -5.62 -12.15 -20.00
N GLN A 14 -5.99 -11.50 -21.10
CA GLN A 14 -5.02 -11.09 -22.11
C GLN A 14 -4.04 -10.04 -21.56
N ASP A 15 -4.56 -9.05 -20.85
CA ASP A 15 -3.76 -8.00 -20.23
C ASP A 15 -2.82 -8.58 -19.15
N LYS A 16 -3.29 -9.52 -18.33
CA LYS A 16 -2.45 -10.24 -17.36
C LYS A 16 -1.29 -10.99 -18.00
N LYS A 17 -1.50 -11.60 -19.17
CA LYS A 17 -0.41 -12.24 -19.92
C LYS A 17 0.62 -11.22 -20.38
N LEU A 18 0.21 -10.03 -20.78
CA LEU A 18 1.11 -8.94 -21.14
C LEU A 18 1.88 -8.42 -19.93
N LEU A 19 1.24 -8.37 -18.75
CA LEU A 19 1.86 -7.92 -17.52
C LEU A 19 3.10 -8.74 -17.14
N LYS A 20 3.13 -10.05 -17.46
CA LYS A 20 4.29 -10.90 -17.22
C LYS A 20 5.55 -10.43 -17.95
N PHE A 21 5.39 -9.68 -19.02
CA PHE A 21 6.47 -9.16 -19.86
C PHE A 21 6.76 -7.67 -19.61
N ILE A 22 6.04 -7.02 -18.65
CA ILE A 22 6.33 -5.63 -18.32
C ILE A 22 7.65 -5.59 -17.56
N PRO A 23 8.72 -5.10 -18.18
CA PRO A 23 10.00 -5.04 -17.50
C PRO A 23 9.92 -3.98 -16.42
N ILE A 24 10.36 -4.31 -15.20
CA ILE A 24 10.68 -3.35 -14.16
C ILE A 24 11.98 -2.60 -14.55
N ASN A 25 12.22 -2.48 -15.84
CA ASN A 25 13.45 -1.96 -16.42
C ASN A 25 13.35 -0.46 -16.68
N ASN A 26 14.48 0.20 -16.82
CA ASN A 26 14.60 1.61 -17.17
C ASN A 26 13.88 2.54 -16.18
N ARG A 27 14.05 2.29 -14.89
CA ARG A 27 13.44 3.07 -13.82
C ARG A 27 14.45 3.85 -13.01
N ILE A 28 14.13 5.09 -12.75
CA ILE A 28 14.77 5.88 -11.70
C ILE A 28 13.77 5.99 -10.55
N ILE A 29 14.14 5.42 -9.42
CA ILE A 29 13.32 5.41 -8.22
C ILE A 29 13.77 6.55 -7.32
N LEU A 30 12.86 7.48 -7.05
CA LEU A 30 13.09 8.56 -6.11
C LEU A 30 12.84 8.05 -4.70
N SER A 31 13.86 8.12 -3.86
CA SER A 31 13.83 7.55 -2.52
C SER A 31 13.97 8.55 -1.39
N LYS A 32 14.15 9.84 -1.68
CA LYS A 32 14.31 10.89 -0.68
C LYS A 32 12.98 11.32 -0.07
N ILE A 33 12.97 11.54 1.24
CA ILE A 33 11.82 12.00 2.02
C ILE A 33 12.10 13.39 2.53
N ASN A 34 11.13 14.29 2.39
CA ASN A 34 11.22 15.60 3.02
C ASN A 34 11.01 15.47 4.54
N THR A 35 11.94 15.99 5.33
CA THR A 35 12.08 15.73 6.77
C THR A 35 11.17 16.55 7.67
N ASN A 36 10.26 17.36 7.11
CA ASN A 36 9.55 18.40 7.85
C ASN A 36 8.28 17.93 8.59
N SER A 37 7.91 16.66 8.54
CA SER A 37 6.75 16.14 9.31
C SER A 37 7.16 15.10 10.35
N ASN A 38 6.57 15.20 11.55
CA ASN A 38 6.85 14.27 12.66
C ASN A 38 6.36 12.84 12.40
N ALA A 39 5.39 12.64 11.50
CA ALA A 39 4.90 11.32 11.08
C ALA A 39 5.91 10.60 10.18
N ASP A 40 6.79 11.34 9.50
CA ASP A 40 7.74 10.81 8.53
C ASP A 40 8.91 10.07 9.16
N SER A 41 9.22 10.29 10.44
CA SER A 41 10.36 9.64 11.10
C SER A 41 10.25 8.11 11.14
N GLU A 42 9.05 7.56 11.26
CA GLU A 42 8.84 6.11 11.30
C GLU A 42 8.88 5.47 9.92
N LEU A 43 8.49 6.22 8.92
CA LEU A 43 8.36 5.75 7.55
C LEU A 43 9.66 5.84 6.75
N LYS A 44 10.58 6.71 7.15
CA LYS A 44 11.92 6.86 6.53
C LYS A 44 12.65 5.53 6.37
N TYR A 45 12.39 4.61 7.26
CA TYR A 45 13.17 3.39 7.43
C TYR A 45 12.71 2.20 6.57
N ALA A 46 11.49 2.24 6.03
CA ALA A 46 10.97 1.21 5.15
C ALA A 46 11.43 1.33 3.68
N TRP A 47 12.14 2.42 3.36
CA TRP A 47 12.41 2.85 1.97
C TRP A 47 13.35 1.95 1.21
N ILE A 48 14.43 1.50 1.84
CA ILE A 48 15.41 0.62 1.19
C ILE A 48 14.69 -0.57 0.58
N ASN A 49 13.80 -1.18 1.33
CA ASN A 49 13.07 -2.36 0.86
C ASN A 49 12.14 -2.04 -0.28
N ARG A 50 11.41 -0.92 -0.20
CA ARG A 50 10.49 -0.49 -1.26
C ARG A 50 11.23 -0.13 -2.54
N SER A 51 12.39 0.50 -2.42
CA SER A 51 13.22 0.83 -3.57
C SER A 51 13.86 -0.41 -4.17
N LEU A 52 14.39 -1.31 -3.34
CA LEU A 52 15.02 -2.55 -3.80
C LEU A 52 14.04 -3.54 -4.42
N ALA A 53 12.77 -3.52 -4.02
CA ALA A 53 11.73 -4.35 -4.61
C ALA A 53 11.46 -4.05 -6.09
N GLN A 54 11.78 -2.83 -6.53
CA GLN A 54 11.48 -2.34 -7.86
C GLN A 54 12.68 -2.39 -8.80
N VAL A 55 13.72 -3.08 -8.39
CA VAL A 55 14.96 -3.23 -9.15
C VAL A 55 14.93 -4.48 -10.01
N SER A 56 15.24 -4.32 -11.31
CA SER A 56 15.34 -5.46 -12.23
C SER A 56 16.66 -6.20 -12.10
N LYS A 57 16.67 -7.48 -12.50
CA LYS A 57 17.91 -8.28 -12.58
C LYS A 57 18.91 -7.72 -13.60
N ASP A 58 18.43 -7.00 -14.61
CA ASP A 58 19.23 -6.56 -15.77
C ASP A 58 19.99 -5.24 -15.53
N LYS A 59 20.06 -4.76 -14.28
CA LYS A 59 20.77 -3.54 -13.87
C LYS A 59 20.28 -2.24 -14.55
N THR A 60 19.07 -2.23 -15.08
CA THR A 60 18.46 -1.07 -15.75
C THR A 60 17.60 -0.22 -14.82
N SER A 61 17.72 -0.42 -13.52
CA SER A 61 17.04 0.38 -12.49
C SER A 61 18.05 1.12 -11.63
N ALA A 62 17.76 2.39 -11.38
CA ALA A 62 18.58 3.24 -10.53
C ALA A 62 17.78 3.79 -9.34
N ILE A 63 18.47 4.09 -8.27
CA ILE A 63 17.94 4.79 -7.11
C ILE A 63 18.62 6.14 -6.98
N LEU A 64 17.82 7.20 -6.88
CA LEU A 64 18.29 8.58 -6.70
C LEU A 64 18.00 9.07 -5.29
N GLY A 65 18.96 9.74 -4.68
CA GLY A 65 18.75 10.54 -3.47
C GLY A 65 18.75 9.78 -2.14
N LEU A 66 19.36 8.59 -2.08
CA LEU A 66 19.44 7.83 -0.81
C LEU A 66 20.42 8.41 0.22
N LEU A 67 21.35 9.30 -0.15
CA LEU A 67 22.58 9.46 0.61
C LEU A 67 22.60 10.59 1.63
N ASP A 68 21.87 11.68 1.41
CA ASP A 68 22.08 12.91 2.21
C ASP A 68 21.20 13.01 3.47
N SER A 69 20.11 12.24 3.57
CA SER A 69 19.16 12.32 4.68
C SER A 69 19.19 11.15 5.66
N ASP A 70 19.99 10.11 5.36
CA ASP A 70 20.07 8.91 6.21
C ASP A 70 21.02 9.14 7.40
N SER A 71 20.63 8.62 8.58
CA SER A 71 21.56 8.50 9.69
C SER A 71 22.68 7.50 9.35
N GLU A 72 23.79 7.55 10.08
CA GLU A 72 24.90 6.60 9.85
C GLU A 72 24.45 5.14 9.99
N GLU A 73 23.58 4.87 10.95
CA GLU A 73 23.02 3.53 11.17
C GLU A 73 22.17 3.04 9.98
N GLN A 74 21.42 3.95 9.37
CA GLN A 74 20.63 3.67 8.15
C GLN A 74 21.56 3.36 6.97
N LYS A 75 22.63 4.12 6.81
CA LYS A 75 23.65 3.86 5.79
C LYS A 75 24.31 2.51 5.98
N ILE A 76 24.62 2.13 7.24
CA ILE A 76 25.17 0.82 7.57
C ILE A 76 24.18 -0.28 7.21
N ALA A 77 22.93 -0.20 7.68
CA ALA A 77 21.91 -1.21 7.40
C ALA A 77 21.65 -1.38 5.89
N ARG A 78 21.67 -0.27 5.13
CA ARG A 78 21.58 -0.30 3.67
C ARG A 78 22.77 -1.01 3.05
N ARG A 79 23.99 -0.64 3.43
CA ARG A 79 25.23 -1.25 2.94
C ARG A 79 25.23 -2.76 3.22
N MET A 80 24.83 -3.17 4.42
CA MET A 80 24.66 -4.58 4.78
C MET A 80 23.66 -5.29 3.86
N THR A 81 22.50 -4.65 3.60
CA THR A 81 21.47 -5.20 2.69
C THR A 81 21.99 -5.38 1.27
N LEU A 82 22.64 -4.36 0.72
CA LEU A 82 23.21 -4.41 -0.64
C LEU A 82 24.30 -5.48 -0.76
N LYS A 83 25.19 -5.59 0.23
CA LYS A 83 26.21 -6.66 0.30
C LYS A 83 25.58 -8.05 0.36
N TYR A 84 24.58 -8.23 1.22
CA TYR A 84 23.85 -9.50 1.33
C TYR A 84 23.23 -9.89 -0.01
N ARG A 85 22.53 -8.96 -0.66
CA ARG A 85 21.87 -9.20 -1.96
C ARG A 85 22.86 -9.51 -3.07
N LYS A 86 23.95 -8.77 -3.17
CA LYS A 86 25.02 -9.01 -4.15
C LYS A 86 25.61 -10.41 -3.99
N GLY A 87 25.88 -10.86 -2.76
CA GLY A 87 26.37 -12.21 -2.47
C GLY A 87 25.38 -13.32 -2.78
N LYS A 88 24.08 -13.02 -2.91
CA LYS A 88 23.01 -13.98 -3.27
C LYS A 88 22.52 -13.85 -4.72
N ASN A 89 23.19 -13.04 -5.51
CA ASN A 89 22.80 -12.78 -6.91
C ASN A 89 21.39 -12.14 -7.05
N PHE A 90 20.96 -11.38 -6.05
CA PHE A 90 19.74 -10.59 -6.11
C PHE A 90 19.95 -9.30 -6.91
N PRO A 91 18.88 -8.70 -7.44
CA PRO A 91 18.97 -7.42 -8.11
C PRO A 91 19.54 -6.34 -7.19
N VAL A 92 20.49 -5.57 -7.70
CA VAL A 92 21.11 -4.45 -7.01
C VAL A 92 20.95 -3.20 -7.88
N PRO A 93 20.38 -2.11 -7.36
CA PRO A 93 20.19 -0.91 -8.14
C PRO A 93 21.51 -0.23 -8.51
N PHE A 94 21.48 0.57 -9.57
CA PHE A 94 22.48 1.57 -9.82
C PHE A 94 22.23 2.77 -8.88
N GLU A 95 23.24 3.26 -8.18
CA GLU A 95 23.12 4.42 -7.28
C GLU A 95 23.50 5.68 -8.05
N ILE A 96 22.57 6.64 -8.13
CA ILE A 96 22.80 7.96 -8.75
C ILE A 96 23.01 8.98 -7.62
N ASN A 97 24.24 9.44 -7.47
CA ASN A 97 24.64 10.39 -6.44
C ASN A 97 24.96 11.79 -7.02
N ASN A 98 25.20 11.87 -8.32
CA ASN A 98 25.59 13.07 -9.04
C ASN A 98 25.24 12.95 -10.54
N GLU A 99 25.52 14.01 -11.32
CA GLU A 99 25.25 14.04 -12.77
C GLU A 99 26.06 12.99 -13.56
N ASP A 100 27.31 12.74 -13.18
CA ASP A 100 28.14 11.73 -13.84
C ASP A 100 27.59 10.33 -13.67
N ASP A 101 27.02 10.01 -12.49
CA ASP A 101 26.38 8.73 -12.26
C ASP A 101 25.08 8.60 -13.06
N LEU A 102 24.30 9.68 -13.17
CA LEU A 102 23.13 9.70 -14.04
C LEU A 102 23.53 9.48 -15.50
N ASP A 103 24.58 10.14 -15.98
CA ASP A 103 25.10 9.97 -17.34
C ASP A 103 25.57 8.54 -17.61
N LYS A 104 26.26 7.91 -16.67
CA LYS A 104 26.63 6.48 -16.75
C LYS A 104 25.40 5.60 -16.84
N PHE A 105 24.40 5.85 -15.99
CA PHE A 105 23.16 5.10 -16.01
C PHE A 105 22.40 5.25 -17.34
N LEU A 106 22.28 6.48 -17.86
CA LEU A 106 21.63 6.76 -19.13
C LEU A 106 22.31 6.09 -20.33
N ASN A 107 23.63 5.87 -20.27
CA ASN A 107 24.38 5.14 -21.29
C ASN A 107 24.16 3.62 -21.25
N ILE A 108 23.75 3.07 -20.11
CA ILE A 108 23.44 1.64 -19.98
C ILE A 108 22.04 1.33 -20.54
N ILE A 109 21.15 2.34 -20.56
CA ILE A 109 19.77 2.16 -21.00
C ILE A 109 19.67 2.28 -22.53
N ASP A 110 19.33 1.19 -23.19
CA ASP A 110 19.12 1.16 -24.65
C ASP A 110 17.78 1.74 -25.10
N ASN A 111 16.79 1.82 -24.19
CA ASN A 111 15.44 2.27 -24.52
C ASN A 111 15.34 3.79 -24.66
N ASN A 112 14.39 4.24 -25.49
CA ASN A 112 14.12 5.66 -25.73
C ASN A 112 13.29 6.33 -24.63
N TYR A 113 13.00 5.62 -23.53
CA TYR A 113 12.22 6.14 -22.42
C TYR A 113 12.81 5.75 -21.06
N ILE A 114 12.48 6.55 -20.04
CA ILE A 114 12.80 6.30 -18.64
C ILE A 114 11.54 6.54 -17.83
N THR A 115 11.20 5.61 -16.96
CA THR A 115 10.14 5.78 -15.98
C THR A 115 10.73 6.35 -14.69
N ILE A 116 10.24 7.50 -14.26
CA ILE A 116 10.57 8.09 -12.95
C ILE A 116 9.44 7.72 -12.01
N LYS A 117 9.79 7.01 -10.94
CA LYS A 117 8.84 6.53 -9.96
C LYS A 117 9.05 7.19 -8.61
N GLN A 118 8.00 7.84 -8.12
CA GLN A 118 7.92 8.34 -6.76
C GLN A 118 7.29 7.28 -5.87
N ASN A 119 8.01 6.88 -4.83
CA ASN A 119 7.50 5.86 -3.90
C ASN A 119 6.69 6.45 -2.76
N TYR A 120 6.64 7.79 -2.63
CA TYR A 120 5.99 8.44 -1.50
C TYR A 120 5.34 9.79 -1.83
N PRO A 121 4.22 10.13 -1.14
CA PRO A 121 3.44 11.33 -1.43
C PRO A 121 4.07 12.66 -0.96
N ASN A 122 5.11 12.64 -0.15
CA ASN A 122 5.68 13.84 0.48
C ASN A 122 6.96 14.34 -0.16
N TYR A 123 7.21 14.02 -1.43
CA TYR A 123 8.29 14.64 -2.17
C TYR A 123 7.99 16.13 -2.37
N SER A 124 8.93 16.98 -1.98
CA SER A 124 8.85 18.37 -2.40
C SER A 124 8.96 18.43 -3.93
N ASN A 125 8.20 19.32 -4.54
CA ASN A 125 8.34 19.64 -5.97
C ASN A 125 9.80 19.94 -6.35
N ASP A 126 10.65 20.31 -5.40
CA ASP A 126 12.05 20.69 -5.59
C ASP A 126 12.93 19.53 -6.08
N GLU A 127 12.66 18.28 -5.65
CA GLU A 127 13.48 17.13 -6.10
C GLU A 127 13.10 16.68 -7.50
N PHE A 128 11.81 16.72 -7.80
CA PHE A 128 11.34 16.49 -9.17
C PHE A 128 11.81 17.62 -10.10
N LEU A 129 11.83 18.88 -9.62
CA LEU A 129 12.38 20.03 -10.33
C LEU A 129 13.90 19.90 -10.51
N THR A 130 14.60 19.27 -9.56
CA THR A 130 16.03 18.97 -9.71
C THR A 130 16.26 17.97 -10.83
N LEU A 131 15.44 16.90 -10.92
CA LEU A 131 15.50 15.97 -12.04
C LEU A 131 15.20 16.65 -13.39
N LYS A 132 14.29 17.63 -13.44
CA LYS A 132 14.02 18.39 -14.67
C LYS A 132 15.22 19.20 -15.17
N LYS A 133 16.20 19.49 -14.30
CA LYS A 133 17.44 20.17 -14.68
C LYS A 133 18.43 19.24 -15.38
N TYR A 134 18.31 17.92 -15.17
CA TYR A 134 19.19 16.95 -15.80
C TYR A 134 18.85 16.75 -17.29
N ASN A 135 19.89 16.62 -18.07
CA ASN A 135 19.77 16.28 -19.49
C ASN A 135 19.57 14.78 -19.66
N PHE A 136 18.33 14.35 -19.93
CA PHE A 136 18.01 12.94 -20.16
C PHE A 136 18.32 12.45 -21.58
N LYS A 137 19.22 13.13 -22.31
CA LYS A 137 19.71 12.70 -23.64
C LYS A 137 18.58 12.36 -24.62
N ASN A 138 17.55 13.19 -24.70
CA ASN A 138 16.36 13.02 -25.55
C ASN A 138 15.50 11.78 -25.25
N LYS A 139 15.67 11.14 -24.10
CA LYS A 139 14.78 10.06 -23.67
C LYS A 139 13.42 10.60 -23.22
N LYS A 140 12.35 9.91 -23.59
CA LYS A 140 11.00 10.26 -23.11
C LYS A 140 10.89 9.94 -21.62
N ILE A 141 10.52 10.92 -20.82
CA ILE A 141 10.28 10.75 -19.39
C ILE A 141 8.82 10.38 -19.17
N ILE A 142 8.59 9.33 -18.40
CA ILE A 142 7.28 8.88 -17.94
C ILE A 142 7.27 8.95 -16.43
N ILE A 143 6.27 9.63 -15.90
CA ILE A 143 6.08 9.74 -14.45
C ILE A 143 5.10 8.66 -14.02
N ALA A 144 5.51 7.87 -13.04
CA ALA A 144 4.68 6.88 -12.40
C ALA A 144 4.48 7.26 -10.91
N ASN A 145 3.25 7.19 -10.43
CA ASN A 145 2.87 7.52 -9.06
C ASN A 145 3.26 8.97 -8.66
N SER A 146 2.73 9.96 -9.38
CA SER A 146 2.97 11.36 -9.06
C SER A 146 2.41 11.74 -7.68
N GLU A 147 3.02 12.76 -7.06
CA GLU A 147 2.55 13.32 -5.80
C GLU A 147 1.07 13.75 -5.88
N ASN A 148 0.68 14.36 -6.99
CA ASN A 148 -0.71 14.82 -7.20
C ASN A 148 -1.69 13.65 -7.21
N SER A 149 -1.39 12.56 -7.94
CA SER A 149 -2.23 11.37 -7.94
C SER A 149 -2.36 10.76 -6.55
N ASN A 150 -1.26 10.71 -5.79
CA ASN A 150 -1.26 10.20 -4.42
C ASN A 150 -2.10 11.06 -3.47
N LYS A 151 -1.95 12.38 -3.51
CA LYS A 151 -2.68 13.29 -2.61
C LYS A 151 -4.17 13.32 -2.93
N ILE A 152 -4.55 13.23 -4.19
CA ILE A 152 -5.93 13.36 -4.61
C ILE A 152 -6.64 12.01 -4.57
N ILE A 153 -6.14 11.01 -5.31
CA ILE A 153 -6.81 9.70 -5.44
C ILE A 153 -6.71 8.91 -4.12
N GLY A 154 -5.57 9.00 -3.43
CA GLY A 154 -5.32 8.29 -2.17
C GLY A 154 -5.90 8.96 -0.94
N SER A 155 -6.61 10.08 -1.05
CA SER A 155 -7.21 10.73 0.11
C SER A 155 -8.49 10.03 0.54
N ASN A 156 -8.69 9.93 1.87
CA ASN A 156 -9.96 9.44 2.41
C ASN A 156 -11.15 10.34 2.01
N GLU A 157 -10.89 11.64 1.82
CA GLU A 157 -11.87 12.62 1.38
C GLU A 157 -12.38 12.33 -0.05
N SER A 158 -11.53 11.84 -0.94
CA SER A 158 -11.96 11.51 -2.30
C SER A 158 -12.97 10.37 -2.34
N LEU A 159 -12.79 9.36 -1.51
CA LEU A 159 -13.77 8.28 -1.33
C LEU A 159 -15.08 8.80 -0.77
N GLN A 160 -15.01 9.62 0.27
CA GLN A 160 -16.17 10.22 0.92
C GLN A 160 -16.95 11.13 -0.05
N LYS A 161 -16.27 11.96 -0.84
CA LYS A 161 -16.90 12.79 -1.86
C LYS A 161 -17.66 11.98 -2.91
N VAL A 162 -17.16 10.82 -3.33
CA VAL A 162 -17.89 9.93 -4.24
C VAL A 162 -19.07 9.26 -3.54
N TYR A 163 -18.93 8.90 -2.26
CA TYR A 163 -20.05 8.38 -1.46
C TYR A 163 -21.22 9.37 -1.39
N GLU A 164 -20.94 10.67 -1.21
CA GLU A 164 -21.96 11.73 -1.14
C GLU A 164 -22.63 12.06 -2.47
N LYS A 165 -22.08 11.61 -3.61
CA LYS A 165 -22.71 11.86 -4.92
C LYS A 165 -24.06 11.17 -5.01
N ASP A 166 -25.01 11.89 -5.61
CA ASP A 166 -26.30 11.32 -5.89
C ASP A 166 -26.22 10.17 -6.91
N THR A 167 -27.27 9.37 -6.93
CA THR A 167 -27.34 8.20 -7.81
C THR A 167 -27.33 8.59 -9.30
N ILE A 168 -27.83 9.79 -9.66
CA ILE A 168 -27.89 10.28 -11.04
C ILE A 168 -26.47 10.58 -11.53
N TRP A 169 -25.67 11.29 -10.73
CA TRP A 169 -24.29 11.59 -11.08
C TRP A 169 -23.45 10.32 -11.28
N ILE A 170 -23.56 9.36 -10.35
CA ILE A 170 -22.86 8.07 -10.45
C ILE A 170 -23.31 7.33 -11.71
N LYS A 171 -24.63 7.26 -11.98
CA LYS A 171 -25.19 6.61 -13.15
C LYS A 171 -24.65 7.20 -14.45
N LEU A 172 -24.69 8.52 -14.60
CA LEU A 172 -24.24 9.20 -15.82
C LEU A 172 -22.75 8.93 -16.11
N ASN A 173 -21.91 8.95 -15.08
CA ASN A 173 -20.49 8.68 -15.27
C ASN A 173 -20.19 7.21 -15.55
N ILE A 174 -20.95 6.28 -14.98
CA ILE A 174 -20.88 4.85 -15.32
C ILE A 174 -21.33 4.63 -16.77
N GLU A 175 -22.37 5.31 -17.24
CA GLU A 175 -22.79 5.25 -18.65
C GLU A 175 -21.70 5.72 -19.60
N LEU A 176 -21.02 6.83 -19.29
CA LEU A 176 -19.87 7.33 -20.07
C LEU A 176 -18.73 6.30 -20.11
N PHE A 177 -18.41 5.73 -18.97
CA PHE A 177 -17.38 4.69 -18.85
C PHE A 177 -17.69 3.46 -19.72
N PHE A 178 -18.93 2.94 -19.65
CA PHE A 178 -19.34 1.79 -20.43
C PHE A 178 -19.41 2.09 -21.93
N ASN A 179 -19.92 3.24 -22.32
CA ASN A 179 -19.94 3.65 -23.72
C ASN A 179 -18.52 3.68 -24.31
N PHE A 180 -17.56 4.21 -23.55
CA PHE A 180 -16.15 4.19 -23.93
C PHE A 180 -15.62 2.76 -24.03
N PHE A 181 -15.86 1.91 -23.03
CA PHE A 181 -15.40 0.52 -22.98
C PHE A 181 -15.95 -0.30 -24.15
N LEU A 182 -17.25 -0.20 -24.41
CA LEU A 182 -17.91 -0.88 -25.53
C LEU A 182 -17.35 -0.44 -26.87
N LYS A 183 -17.19 0.87 -27.06
CA LYS A 183 -16.63 1.45 -28.31
C LYS A 183 -15.18 1.01 -28.52
N LYS A 184 -14.35 1.09 -27.47
CA LYS A 184 -12.93 0.69 -27.52
C LYS A 184 -12.75 -0.77 -27.95
N ASN A 185 -13.64 -1.64 -27.51
CA ASN A 185 -13.55 -3.08 -27.74
C ASN A 185 -14.47 -3.59 -28.87
N ASN A 186 -15.14 -2.68 -29.61
CA ASN A 186 -16.08 -3.02 -30.69
C ASN A 186 -17.21 -3.96 -30.24
N ILE A 187 -17.72 -3.76 -29.01
CA ILE A 187 -18.81 -4.55 -28.45
C ILE A 187 -20.14 -3.87 -28.76
N GLN A 188 -21.08 -4.63 -29.33
CA GLN A 188 -22.44 -4.18 -29.55
C GLN A 188 -23.36 -4.76 -28.48
N MET A 189 -24.29 -3.94 -27.99
CA MET A 189 -25.23 -4.30 -26.94
C MET A 189 -26.60 -3.64 -27.19
N THR A 190 -27.67 -4.30 -26.76
CA THR A 190 -29.00 -3.69 -26.77
C THR A 190 -29.11 -2.64 -25.66
N ASN A 191 -29.97 -1.62 -25.87
CA ASN A 191 -30.20 -0.58 -24.86
C ASN A 191 -30.68 -1.15 -23.53
N GLU A 192 -31.56 -2.16 -23.55
CA GLU A 192 -32.08 -2.81 -22.35
C GLU A 192 -30.95 -3.51 -21.55
N SER A 193 -30.06 -4.23 -22.25
CA SER A 193 -28.90 -4.86 -21.62
C SER A 193 -27.94 -3.82 -21.05
N PHE A 194 -27.71 -2.70 -21.75
CA PHE A 194 -26.87 -1.60 -21.32
C PHE A 194 -27.40 -0.96 -20.02
N GLU A 195 -28.68 -0.57 -20.01
CA GLU A 195 -29.32 0.01 -18.82
C GLU A 195 -29.28 -0.92 -17.61
N SER A 196 -29.54 -2.22 -17.82
CA SER A 196 -29.47 -3.23 -16.76
C SER A 196 -28.07 -3.34 -16.16
N ILE A 197 -27.01 -3.29 -16.97
CA ILE A 197 -25.62 -3.32 -16.52
C ILE A 197 -25.27 -2.06 -15.73
N VAL A 198 -25.60 -0.89 -16.27
CA VAL A 198 -25.35 0.39 -15.60
C VAL A 198 -26.03 0.41 -14.23
N PHE A 199 -27.30 0.00 -14.15
CA PHE A 199 -28.03 -0.06 -12.89
C PHE A 199 -27.36 -1.01 -11.86
N THR A 200 -26.95 -2.19 -12.33
CA THR A 200 -26.24 -3.15 -11.48
C THR A 200 -24.94 -2.58 -10.96
N MET A 201 -24.15 -1.94 -11.83
CA MET A 201 -22.85 -1.37 -11.42
C MET A 201 -23.00 -0.19 -10.47
N VAL A 202 -24.02 0.66 -10.65
CA VAL A 202 -24.35 1.70 -9.66
C VAL A 202 -24.58 1.10 -8.27
N LYS A 203 -25.34 0.00 -8.19
CA LYS A 203 -25.60 -0.70 -6.92
C LYS A 203 -24.31 -1.27 -6.33
N LEU A 204 -23.49 -1.94 -7.15
CA LEU A 204 -22.27 -2.59 -6.71
C LEU A 204 -21.22 -1.57 -6.25
N VAL A 205 -21.01 -0.49 -7.00
CA VAL A 205 -20.08 0.59 -6.59
C VAL A 205 -20.53 1.24 -5.29
N LYS A 206 -21.83 1.50 -5.12
CA LYS A 206 -22.33 2.03 -3.84
C LYS A 206 -22.18 1.05 -2.69
N SER A 207 -22.23 -0.25 -2.93
CA SER A 207 -22.11 -1.26 -1.88
C SER A 207 -20.69 -1.43 -1.32
N ILE A 208 -19.66 -1.05 -2.08
CA ILE A 208 -18.27 -1.08 -1.60
C ILE A 208 -17.86 0.21 -0.89
N LEU A 209 -18.63 1.29 -1.03
CA LEU A 209 -18.40 2.54 -0.34
C LEU A 209 -18.96 2.49 1.09
N ILE A 210 -18.14 2.82 2.07
CA ILE A 210 -18.58 2.87 3.47
C ILE A 210 -19.28 4.19 3.74
N PRO A 211 -20.45 4.18 4.41
CA PRO A 211 -21.07 5.40 4.91
C PRO A 211 -20.07 6.26 5.68
N SER A 212 -19.84 7.47 5.20
CA SER A 212 -18.86 8.39 5.75
C SER A 212 -19.29 9.84 5.58
N GLU A 213 -18.87 10.68 6.53
CA GLU A 213 -19.12 12.13 6.52
C GLU A 213 -17.80 12.85 6.73
N PHE A 214 -17.53 13.89 5.94
CA PHE A 214 -16.43 14.80 6.18
C PHE A 214 -16.87 15.91 7.14
N TYR A 215 -16.10 16.11 8.21
CA TYR A 215 -16.33 17.15 9.18
C TYR A 215 -15.12 18.08 9.29
N LYS A 216 -15.35 19.38 9.21
CA LYS A 216 -14.37 20.43 9.47
C LYS A 216 -15.03 21.49 10.35
N GLY A 217 -14.45 21.77 11.52
CA GLY A 217 -15.02 22.73 12.47
C GLY A 217 -14.63 22.43 13.91
N ASN A 218 -15.32 23.07 14.85
CA ASN A 218 -14.98 22.99 16.26
C ASN A 218 -15.32 21.62 16.88
N ILE A 219 -14.65 21.32 17.99
CA ILE A 219 -14.70 20.05 18.69
C ILE A 219 -16.08 19.70 19.26
N ASP A 220 -16.88 20.70 19.68
CA ASP A 220 -18.19 20.47 20.27
C ASP A 220 -19.20 19.97 19.22
N ASN A 221 -19.11 20.51 18.03
CA ASN A 221 -19.93 20.02 16.91
C ASN A 221 -19.47 18.63 16.42
N LEU A 222 -18.16 18.33 16.46
CA LEU A 222 -17.67 16.96 16.21
C LEU A 222 -18.29 15.98 17.21
N ARG A 223 -18.29 16.32 18.50
CA ARG A 223 -18.92 15.51 19.56
C ARG A 223 -20.40 15.23 19.27
N LYS A 224 -21.15 16.26 18.82
CA LYS A 224 -22.57 16.08 18.44
C LYS A 224 -22.73 15.11 17.29
N LYS A 225 -21.89 15.23 16.26
CA LYS A 225 -21.93 14.32 15.09
C LYS A 225 -21.59 12.87 15.44
N ILE A 226 -20.64 12.66 16.34
CA ILE A 226 -20.35 11.31 16.86
C ILE A 226 -21.58 10.76 17.60
N LYS A 227 -22.24 11.56 18.45
CA LYS A 227 -23.50 11.17 19.12
C LYS A 227 -24.62 10.85 18.13
N GLU A 228 -24.78 11.64 17.09
CA GLU A 228 -25.76 11.39 16.02
C GLU A 228 -25.49 10.05 15.31
N SER A 229 -24.23 9.73 15.04
CA SER A 229 -23.83 8.44 14.46
C SER A 229 -24.21 7.27 15.39
N LEU A 230 -23.91 7.37 16.68
CA LEU A 230 -24.25 6.35 17.67
C LEU A 230 -25.78 6.17 17.82
N SER A 231 -26.53 7.27 17.84
CA SER A 231 -28.00 7.25 17.90
C SER A 231 -28.63 6.56 16.69
N ASN A 232 -27.93 6.54 15.56
CA ASN A 232 -28.30 5.81 14.34
C ASN A 232 -27.73 4.38 14.29
N ASN A 233 -27.21 3.85 15.39
CA ASN A 233 -26.53 2.55 15.48
C ASN A 233 -25.31 2.42 14.55
N ILE A 234 -24.66 3.53 14.22
CA ILE A 234 -23.43 3.57 13.45
C ILE A 234 -22.27 3.77 14.40
N LEU A 235 -21.44 2.74 14.55
CA LEU A 235 -20.21 2.83 15.31
C LEU A 235 -19.17 3.60 14.50
N PRO A 236 -18.67 4.77 14.96
CA PRO A 236 -17.82 5.62 14.15
C PRO A 236 -16.35 5.24 14.22
N VAL A 237 -15.70 5.26 13.07
CA VAL A 237 -14.24 5.34 12.92
C VAL A 237 -13.89 6.79 12.60
N LEU A 238 -12.95 7.37 13.32
CA LEU A 238 -12.45 8.71 13.07
C LEU A 238 -11.13 8.64 12.33
N LYS A 239 -11.02 9.36 11.21
CA LYS A 239 -9.79 9.39 10.40
C LYS A 239 -9.43 10.82 10.05
N PHE A 240 -8.17 11.22 10.27
CA PHE A 240 -7.70 12.44 9.63
C PHE A 240 -7.62 12.26 8.11
N ASN A 241 -7.88 13.33 7.40
CA ASN A 241 -7.84 13.31 5.93
C ASN A 241 -6.42 12.98 5.40
N ASP A 242 -5.41 13.42 6.11
CA ASP A 242 -3.99 13.21 5.83
C ASP A 242 -3.36 12.02 6.58
N SER A 243 -4.17 11.06 7.04
CA SER A 243 -3.68 9.90 7.78
C SER A 243 -2.84 8.97 6.89
N ILE A 244 -1.74 8.47 7.46
CA ILE A 244 -0.81 7.58 6.77
C ILE A 244 -0.48 6.39 7.67
N SER A 245 -0.52 5.19 7.13
CA SER A 245 -0.10 3.95 7.83
C SER A 245 -0.84 3.69 9.15
N GLY A 246 -2.12 4.02 9.23
CA GLY A 246 -2.94 3.90 10.44
C GLY A 246 -2.74 5.02 11.46
N TYR A 247 -1.81 5.96 11.22
CA TYR A 247 -1.67 7.13 12.06
C TYR A 247 -2.85 8.09 11.86
N GLY A 248 -3.45 8.53 12.95
CA GLY A 248 -4.62 9.41 12.89
C GLY A 248 -5.93 8.67 12.56
N VAL A 249 -5.98 7.35 12.74
CA VAL A 249 -7.19 6.55 12.62
C VAL A 249 -7.57 5.99 13.99
N HIS A 250 -8.82 6.20 14.38
CA HIS A 250 -9.38 5.67 15.61
C HIS A 250 -10.46 4.63 15.34
N TYR A 251 -10.24 3.47 15.92
CA TYR A 251 -11.25 2.40 15.96
C TYR A 251 -11.92 2.34 17.33
N PRO A 252 -13.23 2.05 17.40
CA PRO A 252 -13.90 1.77 18.67
C PRO A 252 -13.24 0.56 19.35
N LYS A 253 -13.05 0.64 20.67
CA LYS A 253 -12.47 -0.46 21.44
C LYS A 253 -13.55 -1.48 21.79
N LYS A 254 -13.21 -2.75 21.65
CA LYS A 254 -14.02 -3.86 22.17
C LYS A 254 -13.73 -4.07 23.64
N ILE A 255 -14.78 -4.24 24.45
CA ILE A 255 -14.70 -4.64 25.83
C ILE A 255 -15.29 -6.05 25.92
N ASN A 256 -14.53 -6.99 26.45
CA ASN A 256 -14.94 -8.42 26.49
C ASN A 256 -15.36 -9.00 25.13
N GLY A 257 -14.80 -8.48 24.03
CA GLY A 257 -15.12 -8.93 22.67
C GLY A 257 -16.31 -8.26 22.01
N GLU A 258 -17.02 -7.35 22.71
CA GLU A 258 -18.17 -6.61 22.19
C GLU A 258 -17.92 -5.09 22.25
N TYR A 259 -18.62 -4.34 21.38
CA TYR A 259 -18.60 -2.89 21.41
C TYR A 259 -19.63 -2.38 22.40
N ASN A 260 -19.17 -1.65 23.41
CA ASN A 260 -20.04 -1.02 24.39
C ASN A 260 -20.40 0.41 23.97
N ILE A 261 -21.55 0.58 23.30
CA ILE A 261 -22.04 1.88 22.86
C ILE A 261 -22.29 2.83 24.05
N GLU A 262 -22.85 2.31 25.15
CA GLU A 262 -23.13 3.10 26.35
C GLU A 262 -21.86 3.68 26.97
N GLU A 263 -20.74 2.95 26.91
CA GLU A 263 -19.46 3.47 27.39
C GLU A 263 -18.90 4.56 26.47
N ILE A 264 -19.05 4.42 25.14
CA ILE A 264 -18.64 5.48 24.20
C ILE A 264 -19.52 6.72 24.42
N GLU A 265 -20.82 6.56 24.64
CA GLU A 265 -21.73 7.66 24.95
C GLU A 265 -21.33 8.34 26.26
N SER A 266 -20.99 7.58 27.31
CA SER A 266 -20.53 8.14 28.58
C SER A 266 -19.23 8.95 28.45
N VAL A 267 -18.31 8.50 27.61
CA VAL A 267 -17.08 9.24 27.27
C VAL A 267 -17.40 10.56 26.59
N LEU A 268 -18.44 10.61 25.77
CA LEU A 268 -18.86 11.82 25.07
C LEU A 268 -19.60 12.82 25.98
N GLU A 269 -20.05 12.42 27.14
CA GLU A 269 -20.72 13.32 28.10
C GLU A 269 -19.72 14.15 28.95
N ASP A 270 -18.55 13.60 29.25
CA ASP A 270 -17.52 14.23 30.07
C ASP A 270 -16.41 14.87 29.21
N ASP A 271 -16.09 16.14 29.46
CA ASP A 271 -15.10 16.89 28.68
C ASP A 271 -13.68 16.32 28.80
N ILE A 272 -13.33 15.85 30.00
CA ILE A 272 -11.99 15.27 30.25
C ILE A 272 -11.90 13.91 29.57
N CYS A 273 -12.95 13.09 29.68
CA CYS A 273 -13.02 11.79 29.03
C CYS A 273 -12.98 11.93 27.52
N PHE A 274 -13.71 12.89 26.94
CA PHE A 274 -13.69 13.15 25.51
C PHE A 274 -12.34 13.65 25.01
N LYS A 275 -11.69 14.55 25.77
CA LYS A 275 -10.34 14.99 25.51
C LYS A 275 -9.36 13.82 25.51
N ASN A 276 -9.43 12.95 26.52
CA ASN A 276 -8.58 11.75 26.61
C ASN A 276 -8.90 10.76 25.49
N TYR A 277 -10.15 10.59 25.12
CA TYR A 277 -10.58 9.79 23.99
C TYR A 277 -9.94 10.28 22.71
N LEU A 278 -10.04 11.54 22.34
CA LEU A 278 -9.40 12.11 21.17
C LEU A 278 -7.88 12.03 21.23
N THR A 279 -7.26 12.31 22.37
CA THR A 279 -5.80 12.23 22.51
C THR A 279 -5.28 10.79 22.45
N SER A 280 -6.02 9.81 22.98
CA SER A 280 -5.66 8.39 22.87
C SER A 280 -5.66 7.86 21.43
N VAL A 281 -6.51 8.45 20.61
CA VAL A 281 -6.66 8.16 19.17
C VAL A 281 -5.41 8.51 18.39
N PHE A 282 -4.77 9.60 18.80
CA PHE A 282 -3.70 10.21 18.03
C PHE A 282 -2.35 10.10 18.76
N ASP A 283 -2.25 9.13 19.72
CA ASP A 283 -1.10 9.01 20.59
C ASP A 283 0.14 8.48 19.87
N GLN A 284 1.12 9.36 19.80
CA GLN A 284 2.53 9.00 19.86
C GLN A 284 3.30 10.04 20.69
N LYS A 285 3.58 9.66 21.96
CA LYS A 285 4.49 10.30 22.93
C LYS A 285 4.23 11.74 23.35
N GLU A 286 3.94 11.84 24.61
CA GLU A 286 4.14 12.91 25.61
C GLU A 286 4.50 14.31 25.12
N ASN A 287 3.50 15.19 25.05
CA ASN A 287 3.63 16.65 25.25
C ASN A 287 2.25 17.25 25.56
N ASP A 288 2.19 18.20 26.51
CA ASP A 288 0.96 18.85 26.97
C ASP A 288 0.17 19.64 25.89
N ASN A 289 0.77 19.85 24.72
CA ASN A 289 0.16 20.56 23.60
C ASN A 289 -0.62 19.65 22.62
N LYS A 290 -0.73 18.36 22.88
CA LYS A 290 -1.31 17.38 21.93
C LYS A 290 -2.76 17.64 21.58
N PHE A 291 -3.58 17.91 22.57
CA PHE A 291 -5.01 18.14 22.33
C PHE A 291 -5.25 19.37 21.46
N ASN A 292 -4.54 20.46 21.71
CA ASN A 292 -4.66 21.68 20.92
C ASN A 292 -4.23 21.43 19.46
N ASN A 293 -3.16 20.68 19.24
CA ASN A 293 -2.72 20.30 17.90
C ASN A 293 -3.75 19.42 17.17
N ILE A 294 -4.48 18.55 17.90
CA ILE A 294 -5.57 17.74 17.33
C ILE A 294 -6.74 18.65 16.94
N VAL A 295 -7.12 19.57 17.82
CA VAL A 295 -8.19 20.53 17.56
C VAL A 295 -7.86 21.38 16.34
N GLU A 296 -6.66 21.98 16.29
CA GLU A 296 -6.18 22.76 15.15
C GLU A 296 -6.20 21.93 13.85
N LYS A 297 -5.78 20.67 13.91
CA LYS A 297 -5.80 19.78 12.75
C LYS A 297 -7.23 19.49 12.25
N ILE A 298 -8.19 19.30 13.17
CA ILE A 298 -9.60 19.10 12.82
C ILE A 298 -10.20 20.38 12.22
N GLU A 299 -9.85 21.55 12.78
CA GLU A 299 -10.31 22.84 12.29
C GLU A 299 -9.69 23.21 10.93
N ASP A 300 -8.42 22.87 10.70
CA ASP A 300 -7.68 23.23 9.48
C ASP A 300 -7.86 22.21 8.35
N ASN A 301 -7.75 20.92 8.64
CA ASN A 301 -7.71 19.85 7.63
C ASN A 301 -8.99 18.99 7.61
N GLY A 302 -9.78 19.02 8.68
CA GLY A 302 -10.97 18.20 8.84
C GLY A 302 -10.68 16.75 9.24
N ILE A 303 -11.76 16.04 9.51
CA ILE A 303 -11.78 14.63 9.92
C ILE A 303 -12.91 13.91 9.20
N ILE A 304 -12.72 12.62 8.91
CA ILE A 304 -13.74 11.76 8.34
C ILE A 304 -14.33 10.91 9.45
N ILE A 305 -15.64 10.92 9.56
CA ILE A 305 -16.42 10.05 10.43
C ILE A 305 -16.98 8.95 9.54
N GLN A 306 -16.50 7.71 9.71
CA GLN A 306 -16.85 6.58 8.84
C GLN A 306 -17.49 5.47 9.66
N LYS A 307 -18.46 4.74 9.08
CA LYS A 307 -19.03 3.55 9.70
C LYS A 307 -17.94 2.49 9.91
N TYR A 308 -17.86 1.94 11.11
CA TYR A 308 -16.99 0.80 11.40
C TYR A 308 -17.55 -0.51 10.82
N ILE A 309 -16.67 -1.32 10.24
CA ILE A 309 -16.97 -2.70 9.81
C ILE A 309 -16.16 -3.63 10.71
N ASP A 310 -16.84 -4.47 11.48
CA ASP A 310 -16.19 -5.48 12.33
C ASP A 310 -15.80 -6.71 11.48
N GLY A 311 -14.64 -6.65 10.86
CA GLY A 311 -14.19 -7.69 9.94
C GLY A 311 -12.68 -7.82 9.86
N ASN A 312 -12.22 -8.66 8.96
CA ASN A 312 -10.82 -8.81 8.64
C ASN A 312 -10.40 -7.77 7.62
N ASP A 313 -9.17 -7.33 7.73
CA ASP A 313 -8.55 -6.33 6.88
C ASP A 313 -7.79 -7.01 5.73
N TYR A 314 -8.14 -6.64 4.51
CA TYR A 314 -7.53 -7.17 3.30
C TYR A 314 -7.08 -6.04 2.40
N ALA A 315 -6.08 -6.32 1.58
CA ALA A 315 -5.64 -5.41 0.54
C ALA A 315 -5.49 -6.14 -0.79
N ILE A 316 -5.75 -5.41 -1.87
CA ILE A 316 -5.46 -5.87 -3.23
C ILE A 316 -4.48 -4.91 -3.86
N GLY A 317 -3.37 -5.45 -4.37
CA GLY A 317 -2.42 -4.73 -5.17
C GLY A 317 -2.89 -4.64 -6.62
N PHE A 318 -2.78 -3.46 -7.20
CA PHE A 318 -3.09 -3.22 -8.60
C PHE A 318 -1.92 -2.62 -9.34
N PHE A 319 -1.82 -2.98 -10.61
CA PHE A 319 -0.97 -2.34 -11.58
C PHE A 319 -1.83 -1.70 -12.67
N LYS A 320 -1.58 -0.43 -12.97
CA LYS A 320 -2.21 0.30 -14.07
C LYS A 320 -1.14 0.58 -15.14
N PRO A 321 -1.24 -0.04 -16.32
CA PRO A 321 -0.34 0.29 -17.41
C PRO A 321 -0.43 1.78 -17.78
N ASN A 322 0.70 2.36 -18.09
CA ASN A 322 0.76 3.72 -18.60
C ASN A 322 0.65 3.76 -20.15
N GLN A 323 0.75 4.94 -20.73
CA GLN A 323 0.65 5.16 -22.18
C GLN A 323 1.56 4.30 -23.05
N LEU A 324 2.67 3.77 -22.53
CA LEU A 324 3.58 2.90 -23.29
C LEU A 324 2.96 1.55 -23.60
N TYR A 325 1.97 1.15 -22.82
CA TYR A 325 1.27 -0.12 -22.94
C TYR A 325 -0.12 0.06 -23.55
N SER A 326 -0.22 0.86 -24.62
CA SER A 326 -1.48 1.15 -25.32
C SER A 326 -2.20 -0.08 -25.89
N GLN A 327 -1.52 -1.23 -25.89
CA GLN A 327 -2.08 -2.52 -26.32
C GLN A 327 -2.99 -3.19 -25.27
N PHE A 328 -3.12 -2.63 -24.07
CA PHE A 328 -4.04 -3.18 -23.08
C PHE A 328 -5.51 -2.95 -23.50
N PHE A 329 -6.31 -3.97 -23.36
CA PHE A 329 -7.70 -4.00 -23.81
C PHE A 329 -8.69 -3.59 -22.73
N SER A 330 -8.43 -3.96 -21.48
CA SER A 330 -9.20 -3.46 -20.34
C SER A 330 -8.85 -1.99 -20.07
N LEU A 331 -9.49 -1.37 -19.10
CA LEU A 331 -9.10 -0.03 -18.67
C LEU A 331 -7.81 -0.04 -17.85
N GLY A 332 -7.26 -1.22 -17.66
CA GLY A 332 -5.89 -1.41 -17.27
C GLY A 332 -5.63 -1.52 -15.78
N LEU A 333 -6.63 -1.76 -14.94
CA LEU A 333 -6.39 -2.14 -13.56
C LEU A 333 -6.20 -3.65 -13.47
N LEU A 334 -4.97 -4.09 -13.29
CA LEU A 334 -4.64 -5.50 -13.16
C LEU A 334 -4.27 -5.80 -11.72
N ASP A 335 -4.96 -6.76 -11.11
CA ASP A 335 -4.62 -7.25 -9.77
C ASP A 335 -3.26 -7.95 -9.79
N LEU A 336 -2.42 -7.60 -8.83
CA LEU A 336 -1.10 -8.20 -8.63
C LEU A 336 -1.15 -9.31 -7.60
N ASP A 337 -1.75 -9.00 -6.45
CA ASP A 337 -1.83 -9.89 -5.30
C ASP A 337 -3.03 -9.54 -4.43
N ILE A 338 -3.35 -10.46 -3.52
CA ILE A 338 -4.30 -10.22 -2.44
C ILE A 338 -3.55 -10.52 -1.14
N SER A 339 -3.65 -9.61 -0.19
CA SER A 339 -3.02 -9.77 1.11
C SER A 339 -4.00 -9.61 2.25
N GLU A 340 -3.77 -10.37 3.30
CA GLU A 340 -4.35 -10.14 4.62
C GLU A 340 -3.42 -9.18 5.36
N VAL A 341 -3.97 -8.05 5.80
CA VAL A 341 -3.21 -6.99 6.48
C VAL A 341 -3.18 -7.29 7.95
N LEU A 342 -1.98 -7.50 8.48
CA LEU A 342 -1.78 -7.78 9.89
C LEU A 342 -1.61 -6.47 10.66
N THR A 343 -2.56 -6.18 11.56
CA THR A 343 -2.56 -4.98 12.37
C THR A 343 -2.54 -5.31 13.87
N ASN A 344 -1.89 -4.46 14.64
CA ASN A 344 -2.00 -4.42 16.10
C ASN A 344 -2.60 -3.07 16.49
N GLY A 345 -3.92 -3.07 16.70
CA GLY A 345 -4.68 -1.84 16.78
C GLY A 345 -4.70 -1.14 15.41
N THR A 346 -4.20 0.10 15.34
CA THR A 346 -4.08 0.86 14.09
C THR A 346 -2.74 0.69 13.38
N SER A 347 -1.78 -0.01 14.00
CA SER A 347 -0.42 -0.14 13.47
C SER A 347 -0.28 -1.39 12.62
N HIS A 348 0.06 -1.22 11.36
CA HIS A 348 0.43 -2.28 10.44
C HIS A 348 1.80 -2.88 10.84
N TYR A 349 1.90 -4.22 10.94
CA TYR A 349 3.15 -4.90 11.27
C TYR A 349 3.56 -6.01 10.30
N GLY A 350 2.75 -6.31 9.31
CA GLY A 350 3.08 -7.29 8.28
C GLY A 350 1.91 -7.58 7.34
N ASP A 351 2.21 -8.32 6.28
CA ASP A 351 1.25 -8.76 5.28
C ASP A 351 1.39 -10.26 5.07
N ILE A 352 0.25 -10.95 4.87
CA ILE A 352 0.22 -12.31 4.36
C ILE A 352 -0.24 -12.24 2.92
N LEU A 353 0.66 -12.52 1.98
CA LEU A 353 0.33 -12.61 0.56
C LEU A 353 -0.29 -13.96 0.25
N HIS A 354 -1.41 -13.94 -0.45
CA HIS A 354 -2.15 -15.12 -0.89
C HIS A 354 -2.09 -15.25 -2.41
N TYR A 355 -1.59 -16.40 -2.88
CA TYR A 355 -1.52 -16.73 -4.30
C TYR A 355 -2.47 -17.87 -4.67
N GLU A 356 -3.35 -18.27 -3.74
CA GLU A 356 -4.37 -19.29 -3.99
C GLU A 356 -5.44 -18.72 -4.93
N ASN A 357 -5.73 -19.44 -6.01
CA ASN A 357 -6.69 -18.99 -7.03
C ASN A 357 -8.10 -18.69 -6.48
N ASP A 358 -8.50 -19.38 -5.41
CA ASP A 358 -9.84 -19.26 -4.81
C ASP A 358 -9.84 -18.37 -3.55
N PHE A 359 -8.73 -17.70 -3.20
CA PHE A 359 -8.67 -16.92 -1.97
C PHE A 359 -9.66 -15.77 -1.97
N LEU A 360 -9.70 -14.96 -3.04
CA LEU A 360 -10.66 -13.86 -3.18
C LEU A 360 -12.10 -14.38 -3.06
N LYS A 361 -12.41 -15.48 -3.72
CA LYS A 361 -13.71 -16.14 -3.64
C LYS A 361 -14.08 -16.55 -2.21
N SER A 362 -13.10 -17.04 -1.46
CA SER A 362 -13.31 -17.45 -0.07
C SER A 362 -13.64 -16.27 0.85
N ILE A 363 -12.98 -15.12 0.67
CA ILE A 363 -13.21 -13.93 1.49
C ILE A 363 -14.47 -13.15 1.08
N LEU A 364 -14.87 -13.20 -0.19
CA LEU A 364 -16.11 -12.58 -0.68
C LEU A 364 -17.37 -13.41 -0.39
N LYS A 365 -17.23 -14.58 0.22
CA LYS A 365 -18.36 -15.40 0.63
C LYS A 365 -19.30 -14.63 1.55
N ASN A 366 -20.61 -14.79 1.36
CA ASN A 366 -21.69 -14.07 2.03
C ASN A 366 -21.79 -12.57 1.69
N THR A 367 -20.90 -12.00 0.87
CA THR A 367 -21.02 -10.63 0.37
C THR A 367 -21.92 -10.58 -0.87
N ILE A 368 -22.22 -9.34 -1.33
CA ILE A 368 -22.95 -9.14 -2.60
C ILE A 368 -22.17 -9.67 -3.82
N PHE A 369 -20.88 -9.88 -3.69
CA PHE A 369 -19.98 -10.38 -4.73
C PHE A 369 -19.75 -11.90 -4.69
N GLU A 370 -20.45 -12.62 -3.80
CA GLU A 370 -20.38 -14.08 -3.78
C GLU A 370 -20.73 -14.66 -5.16
N LYS A 371 -19.84 -15.50 -5.69
CA LYS A 371 -19.92 -16.11 -7.05
C LYS A 371 -19.75 -15.12 -8.23
N GLN A 372 -19.32 -13.89 -7.97
CA GLN A 372 -19.12 -12.85 -8.98
C GLN A 372 -17.90 -11.98 -8.62
N GLU A 373 -16.75 -12.61 -8.36
CA GLU A 373 -15.51 -11.95 -7.92
C GLU A 373 -15.04 -10.91 -8.95
N GLU A 374 -15.30 -11.17 -10.22
CA GLU A 374 -14.94 -10.26 -11.32
C GLU A 374 -15.67 -8.92 -11.23
N LEU A 375 -16.92 -8.94 -10.72
CA LEU A 375 -17.68 -7.71 -10.49
C LEU A 375 -17.08 -6.86 -9.39
N PHE A 376 -16.42 -7.48 -8.41
CA PHE A 376 -15.70 -6.75 -7.38
C PHE A 376 -14.53 -5.96 -7.98
N TYR A 377 -13.68 -6.59 -8.77
CA TYR A 377 -12.58 -5.90 -9.47
C TYR A 377 -13.10 -4.79 -10.38
N PHE A 378 -14.16 -5.08 -11.12
CA PHE A 378 -14.74 -4.10 -12.04
C PHE A 378 -15.38 -2.92 -11.30
N SER A 379 -16.00 -3.16 -10.16
CA SER A 379 -16.52 -2.10 -9.29
C SER A 379 -15.41 -1.18 -8.75
N ILE A 380 -14.27 -1.76 -8.41
CA ILE A 380 -13.07 -1.01 -8.00
C ILE A 380 -12.56 -0.16 -9.16
N GLU A 381 -12.46 -0.72 -10.36
CA GLU A 381 -12.01 0.00 -11.55
C GLU A 381 -12.89 1.22 -11.85
N ILE A 382 -14.21 1.03 -11.81
CA ILE A 382 -15.18 2.11 -11.96
C ILE A 382 -15.04 3.14 -10.83
N LEU A 383 -14.86 2.72 -9.59
CA LEU A 383 -14.71 3.63 -8.46
C LEU A 383 -13.49 4.53 -8.61
N ILE A 384 -12.33 3.98 -9.00
CA ILE A 384 -11.12 4.77 -9.27
C ILE A 384 -11.38 5.79 -10.39
N TYR A 385 -12.07 5.38 -11.44
CA TYR A 385 -12.48 6.27 -12.51
C TYR A 385 -13.39 7.40 -12.00
N LEU A 386 -14.39 7.09 -11.18
CA LEU A 386 -15.29 8.08 -10.58
C LEU A 386 -14.55 9.08 -9.68
N ILE A 387 -13.56 8.63 -8.94
CA ILE A 387 -12.69 9.52 -8.15
C ILE A 387 -11.94 10.46 -9.07
N CYS A 388 -11.32 9.95 -10.14
CA CYS A 388 -10.57 10.78 -11.09
C CYS A 388 -11.44 11.84 -11.76
N ILE A 389 -12.69 11.51 -12.12
CA ILE A 389 -13.68 12.48 -12.66
C ILE A 389 -14.08 13.50 -11.59
N ASN A 390 -14.42 13.04 -10.39
CA ASN A 390 -14.88 13.92 -9.31
C ASN A 390 -13.83 14.94 -8.88
N GLU A 391 -12.57 14.53 -8.85
CA GLU A 391 -11.44 15.40 -8.49
C GLU A 391 -10.88 16.20 -9.68
N GLY A 392 -11.49 16.08 -10.86
CA GLY A 392 -11.09 16.83 -12.06
C GLY A 392 -9.72 16.43 -12.63
N ILE A 393 -9.22 15.24 -12.27
CA ILE A 393 -7.96 14.69 -12.82
C ILE A 393 -8.15 14.37 -14.30
N ILE A 394 -9.32 13.86 -14.65
CA ILE A 394 -9.73 13.55 -16.01
C ILE A 394 -11.11 14.17 -16.29
N LYS A 395 -11.41 14.41 -17.57
CA LYS A 395 -12.70 14.94 -18.02
C LYS A 395 -13.56 13.87 -18.69
N ASP A 396 -12.93 12.86 -19.24
CA ASP A 396 -13.60 11.75 -19.91
C ASP A 396 -12.79 10.43 -19.76
N PRO A 397 -13.40 9.27 -20.07
CA PRO A 397 -12.75 7.96 -19.92
C PRO A 397 -11.48 7.78 -20.75
N ASN A 398 -11.32 8.48 -21.88
CA ASN A 398 -10.13 8.33 -22.73
C ASN A 398 -8.87 8.84 -22.02
N GLU A 399 -9.04 9.80 -21.10
CA GLU A 399 -7.94 10.38 -20.36
C GLU A 399 -7.46 9.47 -19.21
N PHE A 400 -8.23 8.44 -18.84
CA PHE A 400 -7.91 7.58 -17.71
C PHE A 400 -6.54 6.87 -17.86
N ILE A 401 -6.16 6.54 -19.08
CA ILE A 401 -4.83 5.94 -19.36
C ILE A 401 -3.68 6.90 -19.02
N ASN A 402 -3.93 8.20 -19.02
CA ASN A 402 -2.93 9.25 -18.78
C ASN A 402 -2.76 9.57 -17.28
N VAL A 403 -3.59 9.02 -16.41
CA VAL A 403 -3.46 9.24 -14.97
C VAL A 403 -2.13 8.67 -14.50
N GLU A 404 -1.32 9.51 -13.87
CA GLU A 404 0.03 9.19 -13.38
C GLU A 404 -0.01 8.31 -12.11
N MET A 405 -0.54 7.11 -12.27
CA MET A 405 -0.65 6.10 -11.23
C MET A 405 -0.31 4.74 -11.85
N GLU A 406 0.80 4.14 -11.47
CA GLU A 406 1.24 2.87 -12.06
C GLU A 406 0.88 1.67 -11.20
N ASP A 407 1.29 1.68 -9.94
CA ASP A 407 0.92 0.67 -8.96
C ASP A 407 0.31 1.32 -7.72
N PHE A 408 -0.72 0.71 -7.23
CA PHE A 408 -1.47 1.19 -6.09
C PHE A 408 -2.14 0.02 -5.37
N GLY A 409 -2.62 0.27 -4.18
CA GLY A 409 -3.33 -0.72 -3.39
C GLY A 409 -4.66 -0.20 -2.90
N ILE A 410 -5.57 -1.11 -2.73
CA ILE A 410 -6.88 -0.87 -2.14
C ILE A 410 -7.01 -1.72 -0.92
N GLN A 411 -7.38 -1.09 0.19
CA GLN A 411 -7.60 -1.74 1.46
C GLN A 411 -9.09 -1.77 1.77
N PHE A 412 -9.58 -2.91 2.21
CA PHE A 412 -11.01 -3.12 2.49
C PHE A 412 -11.21 -4.07 3.66
N MET A 413 -12.33 -3.91 4.34
CA MET A 413 -12.73 -4.80 5.43
C MET A 413 -13.90 -5.67 5.01
N ILE A 414 -13.89 -6.93 5.44
CA ILE A 414 -14.99 -7.87 5.24
C ILE A 414 -15.36 -8.51 6.56
N ASN A 415 -16.64 -8.43 6.91
CA ASN A 415 -17.23 -9.28 7.94
C ASN A 415 -17.77 -10.56 7.30
N ASN A 416 -17.04 -11.64 7.42
CA ASN A 416 -17.42 -12.93 6.82
C ASN A 416 -18.70 -13.54 7.40
N LYS A 417 -19.21 -13.04 8.54
CA LYS A 417 -20.45 -13.52 9.16
C LYS A 417 -21.67 -12.78 8.61
N THR A 418 -21.59 -11.45 8.49
CA THR A 418 -22.71 -10.61 8.05
C THR A 418 -22.68 -10.34 6.54
N GLY A 419 -21.54 -10.55 5.89
CA GLY A 419 -21.32 -10.17 4.49
C GLY A 419 -21.09 -8.68 4.29
N ASP A 420 -20.95 -7.88 5.37
CA ASP A 420 -20.60 -6.48 5.28
C ASP A 420 -19.20 -6.34 4.67
N LEU A 421 -19.10 -5.53 3.63
CA LEU A 421 -17.87 -5.23 2.93
C LEU A 421 -17.77 -3.72 2.76
N GLY A 422 -16.56 -3.18 2.94
CA GLY A 422 -16.34 -1.76 2.70
C GLY A 422 -14.90 -1.43 2.43
N LEU A 423 -14.71 -0.53 1.49
CA LEU A 423 -13.41 -0.03 1.07
C LEU A 423 -12.98 1.07 2.04
N ILE A 424 -11.85 0.87 2.72
CA ILE A 424 -11.39 1.76 3.78
C ILE A 424 -10.32 2.74 3.34
N GLU A 425 -9.50 2.39 2.36
CA GLU A 425 -8.38 3.23 1.90
C GLU A 425 -7.97 2.88 0.47
N ILE A 426 -7.54 3.90 -0.28
CA ILE A 426 -6.82 3.75 -1.54
C ILE A 426 -5.42 4.28 -1.35
N ASN A 427 -4.44 3.41 -1.46
CA ASN A 427 -3.04 3.79 -1.47
C ASN A 427 -2.59 4.01 -2.92
N ALA A 428 -2.75 5.24 -3.44
CA ALA A 428 -2.38 5.60 -4.82
C ALA A 428 -0.85 5.69 -5.03
N ARG A 429 -0.11 4.85 -4.33
CA ARG A 429 1.34 4.67 -4.32
C ARG A 429 1.65 3.20 -4.17
N THR A 430 2.91 2.79 -4.29
CA THR A 430 3.29 1.40 -3.99
C THR A 430 3.03 1.08 -2.50
N PRO A 431 1.98 0.33 -2.17
CA PRO A 431 1.74 -0.09 -0.78
C PRO A 431 2.66 -1.25 -0.39
N SER A 432 2.64 -1.65 0.89
CA SER A 432 3.52 -2.69 1.42
C SER A 432 3.38 -4.03 0.70
N HIS A 433 2.16 -4.45 0.43
CA HIS A 433 1.88 -5.72 -0.25
C HIS A 433 2.38 -5.73 -1.71
N ASN A 434 2.14 -4.66 -2.50
CA ASN A 434 2.69 -4.57 -3.86
C ASN A 434 4.22 -4.62 -3.85
N PHE A 435 4.82 -3.92 -2.90
CA PHE A 435 6.25 -3.93 -2.70
C PHE A 435 6.77 -5.35 -2.41
N ASN A 436 6.08 -6.11 -1.57
CA ASN A 436 6.43 -7.50 -1.26
C ASN A 436 6.30 -8.38 -2.50
N HIS A 437 5.22 -8.21 -3.27
CA HIS A 437 5.01 -8.91 -4.52
C HIS A 437 6.14 -8.64 -5.54
N PHE A 438 6.47 -7.38 -5.81
CA PHE A 438 7.56 -7.04 -6.73
C PHE A 438 8.93 -7.53 -6.24
N ASN A 439 9.16 -7.52 -4.94
CA ASN A 439 10.40 -8.03 -4.37
C ASN A 439 10.53 -9.54 -4.56
N LEU A 440 9.46 -10.31 -4.34
CA LEU A 440 9.42 -11.73 -4.63
C LEU A 440 9.66 -12.00 -6.12
N LEU A 441 9.00 -11.24 -6.99
CA LEU A 441 9.21 -11.32 -8.42
C LEU A 441 10.66 -11.03 -8.82
N SER A 442 11.29 -10.02 -8.20
CA SER A 442 12.68 -9.67 -8.49
C SER A 442 13.67 -10.73 -7.99
N ILE A 443 13.37 -11.42 -6.89
CA ILE A 443 14.20 -12.47 -6.29
C ILE A 443 14.09 -13.78 -7.08
N TYR A 444 12.87 -14.21 -7.38
CA TYR A 444 12.59 -15.52 -7.95
C TYR A 444 12.39 -15.50 -9.48
N GLY A 445 12.21 -14.31 -10.07
CA GLY A 445 12.05 -14.12 -11.53
C GLY A 445 10.72 -14.65 -12.05
N GLU A 446 10.71 -14.96 -13.38
CA GLU A 446 9.50 -15.45 -14.07
C GLU A 446 9.01 -16.81 -13.55
N GLU A 447 9.89 -17.62 -13.00
CA GLU A 447 9.52 -18.89 -12.37
C GLU A 447 8.54 -18.68 -11.21
N PHE A 448 8.60 -17.52 -10.54
CA PHE A 448 7.67 -17.14 -9.51
C PHE A 448 6.22 -17.05 -10.04
N TRP A 449 6.02 -16.48 -11.23
CA TRP A 449 4.71 -16.36 -11.86
C TRP A 449 4.20 -17.67 -12.47
N ASN A 450 5.11 -18.52 -12.91
CA ASN A 450 4.79 -19.74 -13.65
C ASN A 450 4.73 -20.99 -12.78
N SER A 451 5.16 -20.89 -11.52
CA SER A 451 5.24 -22.07 -10.68
C SER A 451 3.89 -22.34 -10.00
N ASN A 452 3.35 -23.55 -10.25
CA ASN A 452 2.33 -24.16 -9.38
C ASN A 452 2.76 -24.21 -7.89
N LEU A 453 4.04 -23.94 -7.61
CA LEU A 453 4.61 -23.81 -6.27
C LEU A 453 3.97 -22.73 -5.41
N LEU A 454 3.43 -21.66 -6.03
CA LEU A 454 2.81 -20.56 -5.31
C LEU A 454 1.29 -20.69 -5.18
N ALA A 455 0.64 -21.47 -6.04
CA ALA A 455 -0.82 -21.65 -6.04
C ALA A 455 -1.37 -22.21 -4.72
N SER A 456 -0.52 -22.81 -3.87
CA SER A 456 -0.88 -23.37 -2.56
C SER A 456 -0.13 -22.72 -1.39
N LYS A 457 0.71 -21.69 -1.61
CA LYS A 457 1.55 -21.11 -0.56
C LYS A 457 1.09 -19.73 -0.15
N LYS A 458 1.18 -19.49 1.13
CA LYS A 458 1.01 -18.20 1.79
C LYS A 458 2.39 -17.70 2.19
N ILE A 459 2.61 -16.41 2.05
CA ILE A 459 3.89 -15.79 2.37
C ILE A 459 3.67 -14.68 3.38
N LEU A 460 4.16 -14.89 4.59
CA LEU A 460 4.20 -13.82 5.58
C LEU A 460 5.43 -12.95 5.31
N CYS A 461 5.21 -11.66 5.26
CA CYS A 461 6.21 -10.62 5.10
C CYS A 461 6.27 -9.80 6.39
N LYS A 462 7.36 -9.89 7.14
CA LYS A 462 7.43 -9.28 8.48
C LYS A 462 8.84 -8.83 8.86
N SER A 463 8.90 -7.81 9.73
CA SER A 463 10.14 -7.39 10.42
C SER A 463 10.18 -7.91 11.85
N VAL A 464 11.36 -8.30 12.31
CA VAL A 464 11.61 -8.60 13.71
C VAL A 464 12.72 -7.70 14.26
N LYS A 465 12.46 -7.07 15.40
CA LYS A 465 13.46 -6.27 16.12
C LYS A 465 14.49 -7.19 16.74
N ILE A 466 15.75 -6.90 16.48
CA ILE A 466 16.88 -7.66 17.00
C ILE A 466 17.47 -6.98 18.23
N VAL A 467 17.91 -5.72 18.08
CA VAL A 467 18.51 -4.93 19.17
C VAL A 467 18.08 -3.47 19.09
N ASP A 468 18.33 -2.71 20.16
CA ASP A 468 18.24 -1.26 20.13
C ASP A 468 19.41 -0.64 19.35
N ILE A 469 19.24 0.61 18.94
CA ILE A 469 20.21 1.33 18.10
C ILE A 469 21.60 1.44 18.75
N ASP A 470 21.64 1.66 20.06
CA ASP A 470 22.91 1.78 20.81
C ASP A 470 23.71 0.47 20.81
N GLU A 471 23.02 -0.67 20.86
CA GLU A 471 23.66 -1.97 20.78
C GLU A 471 24.10 -2.27 19.33
N PHE A 472 23.29 -1.90 18.34
CA PHE A 472 23.65 -2.02 16.94
C PHE A 472 24.95 -1.26 16.63
N ASN A 473 25.09 -0.01 17.10
CA ASN A 473 26.28 0.79 16.92
C ASN A 473 27.54 0.17 17.53
N LYS A 474 27.38 -0.54 18.66
CA LYS A 474 28.48 -1.30 19.27
C LYS A 474 28.88 -2.52 18.45
N MET A 475 27.94 -3.08 17.69
CA MET A 475 28.15 -4.29 16.89
C MET A 475 28.70 -3.97 15.48
N THR A 476 28.53 -2.75 14.97
CA THR A 476 28.88 -2.32 13.61
C THR A 476 29.98 -1.28 13.59
N THR A 477 31.11 -1.56 14.22
CA THR A 477 32.23 -0.61 14.36
C THR A 477 33.07 -0.44 13.10
N ASN A 478 33.02 -1.42 12.19
CA ASN A 478 33.77 -1.43 10.93
C ASN A 478 33.16 -2.42 9.93
N GLU A 479 33.69 -2.42 8.71
CA GLU A 479 33.21 -3.27 7.61
C GLU A 479 33.36 -4.78 7.90
N GLU A 480 34.37 -5.19 8.64
CA GLU A 480 34.54 -6.59 9.01
C GLU A 480 33.43 -7.07 9.95
N THR A 481 33.08 -6.28 10.94
CA THR A 481 31.98 -6.57 11.86
C THR A 481 30.63 -6.59 11.15
N GLU A 482 30.40 -5.69 10.19
CA GLU A 482 29.20 -5.72 9.33
C GLU A 482 29.10 -7.04 8.55
N ASN A 483 30.20 -7.48 7.92
CA ASN A 483 30.23 -8.74 7.18
C ASN A 483 29.94 -9.95 8.09
N LYS A 484 30.53 -9.99 9.27
CA LYS A 484 30.26 -11.04 10.28
C LYS A 484 28.78 -11.08 10.66
N LEU A 485 28.15 -9.92 10.85
CA LEU A 485 26.71 -9.84 11.14
C LEU A 485 25.84 -10.33 9.99
N ILE A 486 26.17 -9.97 8.75
CA ILE A 486 25.46 -10.45 7.55
C ILE A 486 25.48 -11.98 7.50
N GLU A 487 26.67 -12.57 7.61
CA GLU A 487 26.85 -14.02 7.59
C GLU A 487 26.14 -14.71 8.77
N PHE A 488 26.26 -14.14 9.95
CA PHE A 488 25.62 -14.64 11.15
C PHE A 488 24.10 -14.74 10.96
N PHE A 489 23.43 -13.64 10.59
CA PHE A 489 21.97 -13.64 10.43
C PHE A 489 21.51 -14.54 9.27
N ALA A 490 22.24 -14.53 8.15
CA ALA A 490 21.92 -15.41 7.03
C ALA A 490 21.99 -16.90 7.42
N ASN A 491 23.02 -17.29 8.17
CA ASN A 491 23.20 -18.66 8.65
C ASN A 491 22.17 -19.03 9.72
N LYS A 492 21.86 -18.13 10.65
CA LYS A 492 20.85 -18.36 11.71
C LYS A 492 19.46 -18.58 11.12
N ILE A 493 19.05 -17.74 10.18
CA ILE A 493 17.75 -17.89 9.51
C ILE A 493 17.69 -19.23 8.78
N LYS A 494 18.72 -19.58 8.03
CA LYS A 494 18.79 -20.85 7.31
C LYS A 494 18.81 -22.07 8.25
N SER A 495 19.49 -21.97 9.39
CA SER A 495 19.56 -23.07 10.36
C SER A 495 18.26 -23.27 11.15
N PHE A 496 17.43 -22.22 11.28
CA PHE A 496 16.11 -22.35 11.88
C PHE A 496 15.16 -23.13 10.96
N SER A 497 15.03 -22.70 9.72
CA SER A 497 14.24 -23.39 8.69
C SER A 497 14.53 -22.80 7.31
N ASP A 498 14.50 -23.63 6.27
CA ASP A 498 14.59 -23.26 4.87
C ASP A 498 13.36 -22.48 4.35
N ARG A 499 12.28 -22.46 5.13
CA ARG A 499 11.06 -21.70 4.84
C ARG A 499 11.19 -20.20 5.17
N PHE A 500 12.24 -19.82 5.91
CA PHE A 500 12.52 -18.44 6.23
C PHE A 500 13.62 -17.88 5.32
N ASN A 501 13.37 -16.70 4.78
CA ASN A 501 14.33 -16.03 3.90
C ASN A 501 14.58 -14.61 4.37
N LEU A 502 15.83 -14.28 4.63
CA LEU A 502 16.26 -12.92 4.92
C LEU A 502 16.08 -12.06 3.65
N VAL A 503 15.52 -10.90 3.81
CA VAL A 503 15.28 -9.95 2.71
C VAL A 503 16.17 -8.73 2.83
N SER A 504 16.23 -8.14 4.03
CA SER A 504 17.01 -6.93 4.27
C SER A 504 17.25 -6.66 5.75
N PHE A 505 18.19 -5.76 6.00
CA PHE A 505 18.47 -5.16 7.29
C PHE A 505 17.87 -3.76 7.32
N GLN A 506 17.29 -3.38 8.46
CA GLN A 506 16.55 -2.13 8.60
C GLN A 506 16.84 -1.45 9.94
N ILE A 507 16.80 -0.14 9.92
CA ILE A 507 16.67 0.67 11.14
C ILE A 507 15.26 1.23 11.15
N ILE A 508 14.50 0.91 12.18
CA ILE A 508 13.12 1.41 12.37
C ILE A 508 13.05 1.99 13.78
N LYS A 509 12.66 3.27 13.88
CA LYS A 509 12.69 3.99 15.17
C LYS A 509 14.09 3.90 15.82
N ASN A 510 14.16 3.44 17.03
CA ASN A 510 15.41 3.25 17.80
C ASN A 510 15.86 1.79 17.83
N GLY A 511 15.66 1.06 16.74
CA GLY A 511 16.01 -0.36 16.71
C GLY A 511 16.54 -0.85 15.39
N PHE A 512 17.34 -1.88 15.45
CA PHE A 512 17.82 -2.65 14.33
C PHE A 512 16.90 -3.85 14.12
N TYR A 513 16.45 -4.04 12.88
CA TYR A 513 15.50 -5.06 12.47
C TYR A 513 16.05 -5.87 11.31
N ILE A 514 15.62 -7.14 11.24
CA ILE A 514 15.70 -7.92 10.01
C ILE A 514 14.30 -8.05 9.41
N TYR A 515 14.24 -7.92 8.09
CA TYR A 515 13.03 -8.15 7.31
C TYR A 515 13.13 -9.50 6.64
N TYR A 516 12.08 -10.35 6.79
CA TYR A 516 12.10 -11.71 6.33
C TYR A 516 10.78 -12.10 5.66
N TYR A 517 10.85 -13.14 4.82
CA TYR A 517 9.70 -13.87 4.30
C TYR A 517 9.64 -15.25 4.94
N TYR A 518 8.42 -15.67 5.28
CA TYR A 518 8.13 -17.01 5.76
C TYR A 518 7.09 -17.67 4.87
N PHE A 519 7.45 -18.77 4.24
CA PHE A 519 6.59 -19.56 3.34
C PHE A 519 5.88 -20.66 4.13
N PHE A 520 4.56 -20.69 4.07
CA PHE A 520 3.75 -21.66 4.79
C PHE A 520 2.50 -22.09 4.00
N GLU A 521 1.92 -23.25 4.37
CA GLU A 521 0.75 -23.82 3.72
C GLU A 521 -0.47 -23.76 4.64
N VAL A 522 -0.28 -23.92 5.96
CA VAL A 522 -1.34 -24.02 6.94
C VAL A 522 -1.25 -22.91 7.98
N CYS A 523 -2.31 -22.11 8.12
CA CYS A 523 -2.32 -20.95 9.04
C CYS A 523 -2.23 -21.34 10.52
N ASN A 524 -2.78 -22.47 10.95
CA ASN A 524 -2.90 -22.83 12.36
C ASN A 524 -1.56 -22.98 13.12
N LEU A 525 -0.45 -23.19 12.40
CA LEU A 525 0.89 -23.31 13.00
C LEU A 525 1.76 -22.05 12.77
N MET A 526 1.25 -21.07 12.02
CA MET A 526 2.01 -19.90 11.64
C MET A 526 2.45 -19.07 12.84
N GLU A 527 1.50 -18.66 13.67
CA GLU A 527 1.79 -17.79 14.82
C GLU A 527 2.77 -18.39 15.80
N GLU A 528 2.63 -19.69 16.10
CA GLU A 528 3.55 -20.40 17.00
C GLU A 528 4.95 -20.49 16.38
N THR A 529 5.04 -20.77 15.08
CA THR A 529 6.32 -20.84 14.37
C THR A 529 7.02 -19.48 14.34
N ILE A 530 6.26 -18.40 14.06
CA ILE A 530 6.77 -17.02 14.08
C ILE A 530 7.27 -16.68 15.47
N ARG A 531 6.50 -16.97 16.51
CA ARG A 531 6.92 -16.69 17.89
C ARG A 531 8.22 -17.43 18.24
N LYS A 532 8.35 -18.71 17.87
CA LYS A 532 9.58 -19.48 18.07
C LYS A 532 10.76 -18.87 17.31
N PHE A 533 10.53 -18.47 16.06
CA PHE A 533 11.56 -17.82 15.25
C PHE A 533 12.01 -16.49 15.84
N GLU A 534 11.09 -15.64 16.27
CA GLU A 534 11.43 -14.34 16.87
C GLU A 534 12.20 -14.49 18.18
N ILE A 535 11.82 -15.46 19.02
CA ILE A 535 12.58 -15.79 20.24
C ILE A 535 13.98 -16.28 19.85
N TYR A 536 14.09 -17.24 18.93
CA TYR A 536 15.36 -17.77 18.46
C TYR A 536 16.29 -16.67 17.92
N MET A 537 15.76 -15.73 17.16
CA MET A 537 16.54 -14.61 16.64
C MET A 537 16.99 -13.64 17.74
N LYS A 538 16.14 -13.38 18.74
CA LYS A 538 16.50 -12.55 19.90
C LYS A 538 17.55 -13.22 20.80
N ASP A 539 17.41 -14.50 21.07
CA ASP A 539 18.36 -15.26 21.90
C ASP A 539 19.74 -15.33 21.22
N SER A 540 19.78 -15.33 19.89
CA SER A 540 21.01 -15.30 19.10
C SER A 540 21.88 -14.05 19.33
N ILE A 541 21.34 -12.98 19.93
CA ILE A 541 22.08 -11.75 20.27
C ILE A 541 23.19 -12.06 21.29
N LEU A 542 22.95 -12.96 22.22
CA LEU A 542 23.97 -13.36 23.21
C LEU A 542 25.19 -13.98 22.53
N GLU A 543 24.98 -14.71 21.44
CA GLU A 543 26.07 -15.30 20.67
C GLU A 543 26.86 -14.22 19.92
N ILE A 544 26.18 -13.17 19.39
CA ILE A 544 26.85 -12.06 18.70
C ILE A 544 27.78 -11.29 19.63
N LYS A 545 27.39 -11.11 20.90
CA LYS A 545 28.23 -10.46 21.92
C LYS A 545 29.54 -11.18 22.14
N ASN A 546 29.57 -12.48 21.85
CA ASN A 546 30.76 -13.31 21.96
C ASN A 546 31.60 -13.38 20.67
N LEU A 547 31.11 -12.77 19.56
CA LEU A 547 31.85 -12.68 18.29
C LEU A 547 32.91 -11.55 18.28
N LYS A 548 32.97 -10.75 19.35
CA LYS A 548 34.03 -9.77 19.60
C LYS A 548 35.28 -10.45 20.11
#